data_02b9ae6d21dbbaf5181a2af7e8af2eaf
#
_entry.id   02b9ae6d21dbbaf5181a2af7e8af2eaf
#
_cell.length_a   1.000
_cell.length_b   1.000
_cell.length_c   1.000
_cell.angle_alpha   90.00
_cell.angle_beta   90.00
_cell.angle_gamma   90.00
#
_symmetry.space_group_name_H-M   'P 1'
#
loop_
_entity.id
_entity.type
_entity.pdbx_description
1 polymer ?
#
loop_
_entity_poly.entity_id
_entity_poly.type
_entity_poly.pdbx_seq_one_letter_code
_entity_poly.pdbx_strand_id
1 'polypeptide(L)'
;SSDLLRCTAAVGGGIPWLVNLARVKRLDTVGAVGGIMNGTTNFIMDAMHKSPVDFPAILKEAQDLGYAEADPSADIDGDDIRRKLCISANIAFDAVLEETAIPTFGIRTVTAEDIAAFKAHGFVCKLLAAAESTENGVCAYVEPTLVDVGEPEAAVPANYNLITCTAERVGRQSFFGQGAGRFPTASNVVQDCLTILSGDKSFYTGKTD
;
A
#
# COMPACT_ATOMS: atom_id res chain seq x y z
N SER A 1 6.43 -24.80 -18.16
CA SER A 1 5.82 -23.51 -18.45
C SER A 1 5.40 -22.84 -17.15
N SER A 2 6.13 -21.81 -16.81
CA SER A 2 5.98 -20.99 -15.60
C SER A 2 4.93 -19.89 -15.72
N ASP A 3 4.04 -19.99 -16.67
CA ASP A 3 3.31 -18.84 -17.23
C ASP A 3 1.97 -18.54 -16.55
N LEU A 4 1.71 -19.11 -15.37
CA LEU A 4 0.42 -18.98 -14.67
C LEU A 4 0.57 -18.52 -13.22
N LEU A 5 1.50 -17.58 -12.98
CA LEU A 5 1.57 -16.92 -11.68
C LEU A 5 0.53 -15.80 -11.60
N ARG A 6 -0.32 -15.87 -10.59
CA ARG A 6 -1.22 -14.80 -10.18
C ARG A 6 -1.01 -14.49 -8.70
N CYS A 7 -0.97 -13.23 -8.34
CA CYS A 7 -0.71 -12.82 -6.95
C CYS A 7 -1.53 -11.59 -6.55
N THR A 8 -2.76 -11.47 -7.02
CA THR A 8 -3.60 -10.29 -6.73
C THR A 8 -3.70 -10.03 -5.23
N ALA A 9 -3.84 -11.07 -4.42
CA ALA A 9 -3.93 -10.95 -2.96
C ALA A 9 -2.62 -10.52 -2.27
N ALA A 10 -1.47 -10.58 -2.95
CA ALA A 10 -0.19 -10.19 -2.35
C ALA A 10 -0.08 -8.68 -2.08
N VAL A 11 -0.83 -7.85 -2.83
CA VAL A 11 -0.88 -6.39 -2.61
C VAL A 11 -2.32 -5.95 -2.47
N GLY A 12 -2.67 -5.45 -1.28
CA GLY A 12 -4.01 -4.93 -0.98
C GLY A 12 -5.01 -5.97 -0.48
N GLY A 13 -4.61 -7.23 -0.27
CA GLY A 13 -5.46 -8.27 0.31
C GLY A 13 -6.76 -8.47 -0.46
N GLY A 14 -7.86 -7.88 0.02
CA GLY A 14 -9.18 -7.90 -0.63
C GLY A 14 -9.37 -6.86 -1.72
N ILE A 15 -8.49 -5.86 -1.82
CA ILE A 15 -8.53 -4.85 -2.87
C ILE A 15 -7.98 -5.47 -4.16
N PRO A 16 -8.72 -5.46 -5.28
CA PRO A 16 -8.24 -6.01 -6.56
C PRO A 16 -7.25 -5.04 -7.24
N TRP A 17 -6.19 -4.66 -6.52
CA TRP A 17 -5.27 -3.61 -6.90
C TRP A 17 -4.48 -3.93 -8.18
N LEU A 18 -3.74 -5.05 -8.17
CA LEU A 18 -2.86 -5.38 -9.30
C LEU A 18 -3.64 -5.59 -10.60
N VAL A 19 -4.85 -6.15 -10.52
CA VAL A 19 -5.74 -6.33 -11.68
C VAL A 19 -6.17 -4.99 -12.24
N ASN A 20 -6.57 -4.05 -11.37
CA ASN A 20 -7.01 -2.74 -11.82
C ASN A 20 -5.84 -1.89 -12.34
N LEU A 21 -4.68 -1.97 -11.72
CA LEU A 21 -3.46 -1.33 -12.22
C LEU A 21 -3.12 -1.82 -13.63
N ALA A 22 -3.11 -3.13 -13.85
CA ALA A 22 -2.88 -3.71 -15.18
C ALA A 22 -3.96 -3.28 -16.20
N ARG A 23 -5.22 -3.14 -15.76
CA ARG A 23 -6.30 -2.65 -16.60
C ARG A 23 -6.10 -1.19 -17.03
N VAL A 24 -5.75 -0.30 -16.12
CA VAL A 24 -5.45 1.11 -16.43
C VAL A 24 -4.30 1.20 -17.43
N LYS A 25 -3.23 0.46 -17.16
CA LYS A 25 -2.02 0.45 -17.98
C LYS A 25 -2.24 0.01 -19.45
N ARG A 26 -3.29 -0.75 -19.74
CA ARG A 26 -3.61 -1.16 -21.13
C ARG A 26 -3.99 0.01 -22.05
N LEU A 27 -4.53 1.08 -21.49
CA LEU A 27 -5.12 2.19 -22.24
C LEU A 27 -4.48 3.54 -21.92
N ASP A 28 -3.67 3.60 -20.87
CA ASP A 28 -3.13 4.86 -20.36
C ASP A 28 -1.72 4.69 -19.79
N THR A 29 -0.96 5.77 -19.74
CA THR A 29 0.36 5.80 -19.11
C THR A 29 0.19 6.08 -17.63
N VAL A 30 0.62 5.13 -16.79
CA VAL A 30 0.64 5.33 -15.34
C VAL A 30 1.92 6.08 -14.97
N GLY A 31 1.77 7.28 -14.38
CA GLY A 31 2.87 8.12 -13.94
C GLY A 31 3.24 7.92 -12.47
N ALA A 32 2.26 7.57 -11.62
CA ALA A 32 2.50 7.38 -10.19
C ALA A 32 1.63 6.28 -9.60
N VAL A 33 2.15 5.59 -8.59
CA VAL A 33 1.43 4.63 -7.73
C VAL A 33 1.82 4.84 -6.28
N GLY A 34 0.91 4.59 -5.34
CA GLY A 34 1.22 4.72 -3.92
C GLY A 34 0.02 4.58 -2.99
N GLY A 35 0.15 5.12 -1.78
CA GLY A 35 -0.91 5.18 -0.79
C GLY A 35 -0.65 4.38 0.47
N ILE A 36 -1.72 4.05 1.20
CA ILE A 36 -1.70 3.28 2.45
C ILE A 36 -1.83 1.79 2.09
N MET A 37 -0.74 1.03 2.26
CA MET A 37 -0.68 -0.38 1.84
C MET A 37 -0.52 -1.37 3.00
N ASN A 38 -0.55 -0.90 4.26
CA ASN A 38 -0.46 -1.74 5.43
C ASN A 38 -1.49 -1.36 6.48
N GLY A 39 -2.30 -2.32 6.92
CA GLY A 39 -3.39 -2.10 7.86
C GLY A 39 -2.91 -1.87 9.29
N THR A 40 -1.86 -2.55 9.74
CA THR A 40 -1.31 -2.43 11.10
C THR A 40 -0.81 -1.02 11.35
N THR A 41 0.00 -0.48 10.45
CA THR A 41 0.54 0.88 10.58
C THR A 41 -0.54 1.94 10.46
N ASN A 42 -1.52 1.75 9.56
CA ASN A 42 -2.63 2.69 9.48
C ASN A 42 -3.49 2.68 10.74
N PHE A 43 -3.74 1.49 11.34
CA PHE A 43 -4.47 1.39 12.61
C PHE A 43 -3.74 2.17 13.72
N ILE A 44 -2.42 1.96 13.86
CA ILE A 44 -1.62 2.64 14.89
C ILE A 44 -1.66 4.16 14.70
N MET A 45 -1.39 4.65 13.48
CA MET A 45 -1.38 6.08 13.20
C MET A 45 -2.76 6.72 13.36
N ASP A 46 -3.83 6.05 12.92
CA ASP A 46 -5.21 6.52 13.09
C ASP A 46 -5.62 6.60 14.58
N ALA A 47 -5.23 5.61 15.38
CA ALA A 47 -5.48 5.60 16.82
C ALA A 47 -4.74 6.72 17.56
N MET A 48 -3.46 6.95 17.24
CA MET A 48 -2.67 8.06 17.81
C MET A 48 -3.26 9.44 17.45
N HIS A 49 -3.85 9.58 16.27
CA HIS A 49 -4.55 10.82 15.89
C HIS A 49 -5.89 11.03 16.63
N LYS A 50 -6.58 9.95 16.99
CA LYS A 50 -7.87 10.01 17.70
C LYS A 50 -7.72 10.23 19.20
N SER A 51 -6.68 9.70 19.80
CA SER A 51 -6.46 9.72 21.23
C SER A 51 -4.99 10.01 21.55
N PRO A 52 -4.69 10.79 22.62
CA PRO A 52 -3.32 11.09 23.03
C PRO A 52 -2.70 9.87 23.73
N VAL A 53 -2.44 8.83 22.96
CA VAL A 53 -1.88 7.56 23.45
C VAL A 53 -0.55 7.30 22.76
N ASP A 54 0.42 6.81 23.54
CA ASP A 54 1.76 6.52 23.04
C ASP A 54 1.81 5.29 22.14
N PHE A 55 2.73 5.29 21.19
CA PHE A 55 2.98 4.21 20.24
C PHE A 55 3.03 2.81 20.90
N PRO A 56 3.76 2.55 22.02
CA PRO A 56 3.79 1.22 22.62
C PRO A 56 2.44 0.71 23.09
N ALA A 57 1.58 1.59 23.62
CA ALA A 57 0.25 1.22 24.10
C ALA A 57 -0.67 0.84 22.94
N ILE A 58 -0.65 1.62 21.85
CA ILE A 58 -1.45 1.31 20.65
C ILE A 58 -0.92 0.06 19.93
N LEU A 59 0.38 -0.15 19.90
CA LEU A 59 0.96 -1.37 19.34
C LEU A 59 0.47 -2.61 20.10
N LYS A 60 0.43 -2.54 21.44
CA LYS A 60 -0.13 -3.63 22.25
C LYS A 60 -1.61 -3.87 21.95
N GLU A 61 -2.41 -2.81 21.80
CA GLU A 61 -3.82 -2.91 21.41
C GLU A 61 -3.97 -3.58 20.04
N ALA A 62 -3.14 -3.19 19.06
CA ALA A 62 -3.12 -3.81 17.73
C ALA A 62 -2.81 -5.32 17.80
N GLN A 63 -1.90 -5.73 18.69
CA GLN A 63 -1.58 -7.15 18.94
C GLN A 63 -2.75 -7.88 19.59
N ASP A 64 -3.38 -7.28 20.60
CA ASP A 64 -4.51 -7.88 21.31
C ASP A 64 -5.75 -8.05 20.40
N LEU A 65 -5.92 -7.14 19.41
CA LEU A 65 -6.95 -7.23 18.37
C LEU A 65 -6.58 -8.15 17.19
N GLY A 66 -5.34 -8.68 17.16
CA GLY A 66 -4.87 -9.53 16.07
C GLY A 66 -4.54 -8.80 14.76
N TYR A 67 -4.34 -7.48 14.80
CA TYR A 67 -3.89 -6.67 13.67
C TYR A 67 -2.37 -6.66 13.53
N ALA A 68 -1.63 -6.86 14.62
CA ALA A 68 -0.18 -7.01 14.64
C ALA A 68 0.22 -8.36 15.21
N GLU A 69 1.24 -8.97 14.65
CA GLU A 69 1.86 -10.19 15.14
C GLU A 69 2.74 -9.92 16.38
N ALA A 70 3.21 -11.00 17.03
CA ALA A 70 4.12 -10.88 18.17
C ALA A 70 5.42 -10.15 17.82
N ASP A 71 5.94 -10.37 16.60
CA ASP A 71 7.01 -9.55 16.02
C ASP A 71 6.42 -8.71 14.87
N PRO A 72 6.05 -7.46 15.11
CA PRO A 72 5.44 -6.59 14.11
C PRO A 72 6.47 -5.81 13.27
N SER A 73 7.75 -6.14 13.35
CA SER A 73 8.84 -5.35 12.77
C SER A 73 8.66 -5.11 11.28
N ALA A 74 8.23 -6.13 10.51
CA ALA A 74 8.01 -5.98 9.08
C ALA A 74 6.93 -4.94 8.73
N ASP A 75 5.93 -4.78 9.60
CA ASP A 75 4.88 -3.75 9.43
C ASP A 75 5.40 -2.38 9.83
N ILE A 76 5.85 -2.25 11.11
CA ILE A 76 6.15 -0.94 11.71
C ILE A 76 7.44 -0.30 11.20
N ASP A 77 8.37 -1.09 10.63
CA ASP A 77 9.58 -0.60 9.97
C ASP A 77 9.37 -0.30 8.47
N GLY A 78 8.19 -0.67 7.93
CA GLY A 78 7.80 -0.37 6.56
C GLY A 78 8.19 -1.43 5.52
N ASP A 79 8.78 -2.55 5.92
CA ASP A 79 9.24 -3.60 5.02
C ASP A 79 8.11 -4.23 4.20
N ASP A 80 6.96 -4.49 4.82
CA ASP A 80 5.78 -5.00 4.10
C ASP A 80 5.30 -4.03 3.03
N ILE A 81 5.26 -2.73 3.37
CA ILE A 81 4.85 -1.68 2.43
C ILE A 81 5.88 -1.56 1.29
N ARG A 82 7.18 -1.62 1.60
CA ARG A 82 8.25 -1.57 0.61
C ARG A 82 8.11 -2.69 -0.43
N ARG A 83 7.83 -3.93 0.01
CA ARG A 83 7.61 -5.08 -0.88
C ARG A 83 6.40 -4.88 -1.78
N LYS A 84 5.30 -4.39 -1.22
CA LYS A 84 4.07 -4.11 -1.97
C LYS A 84 4.26 -2.97 -2.97
N LEU A 85 5.01 -1.93 -2.60
CA LEU A 85 5.36 -0.83 -3.49
C LEU A 85 6.25 -1.32 -4.64
N CYS A 86 7.27 -2.13 -4.34
CA CYS A 86 8.17 -2.71 -5.34
C CYS A 86 7.38 -3.48 -6.41
N ILE A 87 6.48 -4.37 -6.01
CA ILE A 87 5.61 -5.12 -6.93
C ILE A 87 4.75 -4.16 -7.76
N SER A 88 4.13 -3.17 -7.12
CA SER A 88 3.24 -2.21 -7.77
C SER A 88 3.98 -1.35 -8.81
N ALA A 89 5.16 -0.83 -8.45
CA ALA A 89 5.98 0.00 -9.32
C ALA A 89 6.50 -0.77 -10.53
N ASN A 90 6.98 -2.01 -10.32
CA ASN A 90 7.45 -2.87 -11.41
C ASN A 90 6.34 -3.18 -12.42
N ILE A 91 5.12 -3.43 -11.95
CA ILE A 91 3.96 -3.62 -12.83
C ILE A 91 3.55 -2.31 -13.50
N ALA A 92 3.52 -1.19 -12.78
CA ALA A 92 3.08 0.10 -13.29
C ALA A 92 3.98 0.62 -14.42
N PHE A 93 5.29 0.52 -14.23
CA PHE A 93 6.29 1.22 -15.05
C PHE A 93 7.09 0.30 -15.98
N ASP A 94 6.81 -1.02 -16.04
CA ASP A 94 7.65 -2.02 -16.72
C ASP A 94 9.12 -1.93 -16.28
N ALA A 95 9.33 -1.63 -15.00
CA ALA A 95 10.65 -1.45 -14.41
C ALA A 95 11.17 -2.74 -13.77
N VAL A 96 12.47 -2.78 -13.50
CA VAL A 96 13.11 -3.79 -12.66
C VAL A 96 13.68 -3.06 -11.45
N LEU A 97 12.78 -2.64 -10.55
CA LEU A 97 13.14 -2.01 -9.29
C LEU A 97 13.44 -3.11 -8.26
N GLU A 98 14.61 -3.03 -7.65
CA GLU A 98 15.00 -3.91 -6.55
C GLU A 98 14.37 -3.42 -5.24
N GLU A 99 13.80 -4.33 -4.43
CA GLU A 99 13.20 -3.99 -3.14
C GLU A 99 14.17 -3.21 -2.24
N THR A 100 15.42 -3.65 -2.18
CA THR A 100 16.46 -3.04 -1.35
C THR A 100 16.90 -1.64 -1.79
N ALA A 101 16.56 -1.23 -3.00
CA ALA A 101 16.85 0.11 -3.51
C ALA A 101 15.80 1.16 -3.08
N ILE A 102 14.71 0.76 -2.43
CA ILE A 102 13.64 1.66 -1.99
C ILE A 102 13.95 2.16 -0.57
N PRO A 103 14.28 3.45 -0.38
CA PRO A 103 14.41 4.05 0.93
C PRO A 103 13.14 3.85 1.74
N THR A 104 13.29 3.40 2.99
CA THR A 104 12.16 3.03 3.82
C THR A 104 12.35 3.52 5.25
N PHE A 105 11.39 4.29 5.74
CA PHE A 105 11.32 4.78 7.09
C PHE A 105 9.99 4.35 7.71
N GLY A 106 10.05 3.64 8.82
CA GLY A 106 8.87 3.18 9.55
C GLY A 106 8.31 4.21 10.53
N ILE A 107 7.38 3.77 11.36
CA ILE A 107 6.63 4.64 12.28
C ILE A 107 7.16 4.63 13.74
N ARG A 108 8.23 3.89 14.04
CA ARG A 108 8.73 3.74 15.43
C ARG A 108 9.11 5.05 16.11
N THR A 109 9.54 6.04 15.33
CA THR A 109 10.02 7.32 15.84
C THR A 109 8.93 8.38 15.89
N VAL A 110 7.72 8.10 15.44
CA VAL A 110 6.61 9.04 15.51
C VAL A 110 6.04 9.07 16.92
N THR A 111 6.08 10.23 17.56
CA THR A 111 5.65 10.43 18.96
C THR A 111 4.24 11.00 19.05
N ALA A 112 3.63 10.95 20.25
CA ALA A 112 2.34 11.59 20.51
C ALA A 112 2.45 13.12 20.39
N GLU A 113 3.60 13.70 20.73
CA GLU A 113 3.89 15.14 20.59
C GLU A 113 3.94 15.54 19.12
N ASP A 114 4.57 14.73 18.25
CA ASP A 114 4.59 14.97 16.81
C ASP A 114 3.17 14.98 16.25
N ILE A 115 2.37 13.97 16.61
CA ILE A 115 0.96 13.87 16.18
C ILE A 115 0.14 15.08 16.64
N ALA A 116 0.34 15.54 17.86
CA ALA A 116 -0.35 16.74 18.39
C ALA A 116 0.04 17.99 17.58
N ALA A 117 1.33 18.13 17.26
CA ALA A 117 1.82 19.25 16.46
C ALA A 117 1.26 19.21 15.02
N PHE A 118 1.26 18.06 14.37
CA PHE A 118 0.69 17.90 13.01
C PHE A 118 -0.80 18.23 12.98
N LYS A 119 -1.55 17.71 13.94
CA LYS A 119 -2.98 18.00 14.08
C LYS A 119 -3.28 19.48 14.29
N ALA A 120 -2.47 20.19 15.07
CA ALA A 120 -2.60 21.63 15.28
C ALA A 120 -2.43 22.46 13.99
N HIS A 121 -1.72 21.89 13.00
CA HIS A 121 -1.48 22.53 11.70
C HIS A 121 -2.38 21.98 10.58
N GLY A 122 -3.39 21.15 10.89
CA GLY A 122 -4.34 20.61 9.91
C GLY A 122 -3.84 19.41 9.12
N PHE A 123 -2.84 18.70 9.64
CA PHE A 123 -2.29 17.49 9.00
C PHE A 123 -2.61 16.21 9.76
N VAL A 124 -2.70 15.12 9.01
CA VAL A 124 -2.74 13.75 9.51
C VAL A 124 -1.47 13.03 9.07
N CYS A 125 -0.77 12.38 9.98
CA CYS A 125 0.39 11.56 9.63
C CYS A 125 -0.05 10.15 9.24
N LYS A 126 0.40 9.66 8.09
CA LYS A 126 0.18 8.30 7.59
C LYS A 126 1.50 7.71 7.11
N LEU A 127 1.67 6.39 7.21
CA LEU A 127 2.79 5.73 6.53
C LEU A 127 2.40 5.49 5.08
N LEU A 128 3.02 6.22 4.16
CA LEU A 128 2.70 6.14 2.74
C LEU A 128 3.83 5.49 1.94
N ALA A 129 3.42 4.73 0.94
CA ALA A 129 4.25 4.32 -0.18
C ALA A 129 4.06 5.31 -1.32
N ALA A 130 5.12 5.66 -2.03
CA ALA A 130 5.06 6.45 -3.25
C ALA A 130 6.08 5.97 -4.26
N ALA A 131 5.68 5.85 -5.52
CA ALA A 131 6.58 5.62 -6.64
C ALA A 131 6.09 6.40 -7.85
N GLU A 132 7.03 7.04 -8.52
CA GLU A 132 6.78 7.87 -9.71
C GLU A 132 7.76 7.51 -10.83
N SER A 133 7.23 7.47 -12.05
CA SER A 133 8.05 7.38 -13.25
C SER A 133 8.57 8.77 -13.62
N THR A 134 9.88 8.88 -13.76
CA THR A 134 10.56 10.13 -14.13
C THR A 134 11.42 9.91 -15.38
N GLU A 135 11.90 11.01 -15.98
CA GLU A 135 12.83 10.94 -17.11
C GLU A 135 14.14 10.20 -16.77
N ASN A 136 14.51 10.14 -15.49
CA ASN A 136 15.73 9.49 -15.00
C ASN A 136 15.52 8.08 -14.43
N GLY A 137 14.30 7.53 -14.57
CA GLY A 137 13.92 6.23 -14.03
C GLY A 137 12.81 6.33 -13.00
N VAL A 138 12.72 5.34 -12.11
CA VAL A 138 11.68 5.29 -11.06
C VAL A 138 12.22 5.86 -9.76
N CYS A 139 11.53 6.87 -9.22
CA CYS A 139 11.70 7.34 -7.85
C CYS A 139 10.69 6.61 -6.96
N ALA A 140 11.14 5.96 -5.89
CA ALA A 140 10.25 5.24 -4.98
C ALA A 140 10.74 5.36 -3.53
N TYR A 141 9.80 5.47 -2.58
CA TYR A 141 10.10 5.55 -1.15
C TYR A 141 8.90 5.14 -0.28
N VAL A 142 9.17 4.83 0.98
CA VAL A 142 8.18 4.60 2.04
C VAL A 142 8.57 5.44 3.24
N GLU A 143 7.66 6.31 3.71
CA GLU A 143 7.93 7.15 4.88
C GLU A 143 6.65 7.65 5.56
N PRO A 144 6.72 8.02 6.86
CA PRO A 144 5.68 8.79 7.52
C PRO A 144 5.49 10.14 6.80
N THR A 145 4.30 10.37 6.29
CA THR A 145 3.98 11.53 5.45
C THR A 145 2.86 12.36 6.08
N LEU A 146 3.00 13.69 6.07
CA LEU A 146 1.96 14.61 6.46
C LEU A 146 0.95 14.77 5.31
N VAL A 147 -0.29 14.41 5.58
CA VAL A 147 -1.40 14.45 4.63
C VAL A 147 -2.35 15.56 5.07
N ASP A 148 -2.73 16.45 4.16
CA ASP A 148 -3.76 17.45 4.42
C ASP A 148 -5.07 16.77 4.79
N VAL A 149 -5.82 17.32 5.75
CA VAL A 149 -7.09 16.75 6.21
C VAL A 149 -8.16 16.65 5.11
N GLY A 150 -8.01 17.40 4.02
CA GLY A 150 -8.88 17.34 2.85
C GLY A 150 -8.58 16.19 1.89
N GLU A 151 -7.44 15.53 2.02
CA GLU A 151 -7.05 14.42 1.15
C GLU A 151 -7.69 13.10 1.55
N PRO A 152 -8.02 12.22 0.59
CA PRO A 152 -8.65 10.94 0.87
C PRO A 152 -7.87 10.04 1.84
N GLU A 153 -6.54 10.07 1.78
CA GLU A 153 -5.66 9.28 2.65
C GLU A 153 -5.81 9.67 4.12
N ALA A 154 -6.06 10.95 4.41
CA ALA A 154 -6.26 11.42 5.79
C ALA A 154 -7.48 10.77 6.45
N ALA A 155 -8.52 10.49 5.68
CA ALA A 155 -9.78 9.93 6.14
C ALA A 155 -9.78 8.39 6.27
N VAL A 156 -8.72 7.70 5.86
CA VAL A 156 -8.66 6.23 5.92
C VAL A 156 -8.62 5.74 7.37
N PRO A 157 -9.66 5.02 7.86
CA PRO A 157 -9.77 4.66 9.26
C PRO A 157 -9.13 3.31 9.57
N ALA A 158 -8.79 3.11 10.82
CA ALA A 158 -8.42 1.81 11.40
C ALA A 158 -7.40 1.03 10.52
N ASN A 159 -7.67 -0.26 10.26
CA ASN A 159 -6.79 -1.14 9.49
C ASN A 159 -7.12 -1.19 7.97
N TYR A 160 -7.84 -0.21 7.46
CA TYR A 160 -8.14 -0.11 6.02
C TYR A 160 -6.94 0.41 5.23
N ASN A 161 -6.92 0.04 3.95
CA ASN A 161 -5.94 0.50 2.98
C ASN A 161 -6.62 1.40 1.95
N LEU A 162 -5.85 2.32 1.38
CA LEU A 162 -6.20 3.10 0.20
C LEU A 162 -4.99 3.13 -0.73
N ILE A 163 -5.10 2.47 -1.88
CA ILE A 163 -4.03 2.38 -2.86
C ILE A 163 -4.43 3.18 -4.09
N THR A 164 -3.51 3.96 -4.63
CA THR A 164 -3.80 4.88 -5.72
C THR A 164 -2.88 4.66 -6.91
N CYS A 165 -3.37 4.98 -8.10
CA CYS A 165 -2.56 5.24 -9.28
C CYS A 165 -2.99 6.57 -9.91
N THR A 166 -2.03 7.26 -10.50
CA THR A 166 -2.27 8.46 -11.32
C THR A 166 -1.82 8.17 -12.74
N ALA A 167 -2.70 8.34 -13.70
CA ALA A 167 -2.41 8.16 -15.11
C ALA A 167 -2.74 9.44 -15.89
N GLU A 168 -2.14 9.59 -17.07
CA GLU A 168 -2.15 10.85 -17.83
C GLU A 168 -3.56 11.32 -18.23
N ARG A 169 -4.43 10.39 -18.62
CA ARG A 169 -5.78 10.69 -19.17
C ARG A 169 -6.89 10.47 -18.17
N VAL A 170 -6.87 9.33 -17.45
CA VAL A 170 -7.92 9.02 -16.49
C VAL A 170 -7.70 9.69 -15.14
N GLY A 171 -6.53 10.29 -14.91
CA GLY A 171 -6.19 10.96 -13.67
C GLY A 171 -5.96 10.00 -12.50
N ARG A 172 -6.16 10.52 -11.28
CA ARG A 172 -5.99 9.74 -10.05
C ARG A 172 -7.17 8.81 -9.81
N GLN A 173 -6.87 7.54 -9.58
CA GLN A 173 -7.83 6.53 -9.15
C GLN A 173 -7.41 5.98 -7.80
N SER A 174 -8.39 5.80 -6.90
CA SER A 174 -8.16 5.32 -5.53
C SER A 174 -8.99 4.07 -5.29
N PHE A 175 -8.36 3.07 -4.68
CA PHE A 175 -8.96 1.78 -4.35
C PHE A 175 -8.92 1.60 -2.83
N PHE A 176 -10.09 1.67 -2.21
CA PHE A 176 -10.26 1.58 -0.77
C PHE A 176 -10.83 0.22 -0.37
N GLY A 177 -10.32 -0.35 0.72
CA GLY A 177 -10.84 -1.61 1.23
C GLY A 177 -9.98 -2.24 2.33
N GLN A 178 -10.29 -3.49 2.68
CA GLN A 178 -9.52 -4.25 3.64
C GLN A 178 -8.26 -4.81 2.98
N GLY A 179 -7.09 -4.33 3.43
CA GLY A 179 -5.77 -4.75 2.96
C GLY A 179 -5.32 -6.11 3.47
N ALA A 180 -6.04 -6.68 4.45
CA ALA A 180 -5.79 -7.99 5.04
C ALA A 180 -7.10 -8.61 5.53
N GLY A 181 -7.03 -9.86 5.98
CA GLY A 181 -8.16 -10.60 6.55
C GLY A 181 -8.49 -11.87 5.77
N ARG A 182 -8.97 -12.87 6.48
CA ARG A 182 -9.21 -14.22 5.94
C ARG A 182 -10.10 -14.22 4.69
N PHE A 183 -11.25 -13.59 4.78
CA PHE A 183 -12.21 -13.57 3.66
C PHE A 183 -11.81 -12.61 2.54
N PRO A 184 -11.41 -11.35 2.81
CA PRO A 184 -10.92 -10.45 1.77
C PRO A 184 -9.77 -11.05 0.95
N THR A 185 -8.75 -11.60 1.61
CA THR A 185 -7.61 -12.23 0.94
C THR A 185 -8.02 -13.46 0.14
N ALA A 186 -8.83 -14.35 0.73
CA ALA A 186 -9.32 -15.55 0.03
C ALA A 186 -10.14 -15.20 -1.21
N SER A 187 -10.91 -14.12 -1.21
CA SER A 187 -11.69 -13.66 -2.38
C SER A 187 -10.79 -13.44 -3.59
N ASN A 188 -9.67 -12.71 -3.45
CA ASN A 188 -8.74 -12.48 -4.54
C ASN A 188 -7.98 -13.74 -4.97
N VAL A 189 -7.64 -14.64 -4.03
CA VAL A 189 -7.04 -15.94 -4.35
C VAL A 189 -8.00 -16.78 -5.21
N VAL A 190 -9.28 -16.88 -4.82
CA VAL A 190 -10.29 -17.61 -5.60
C VAL A 190 -10.50 -16.97 -6.96
N GLN A 191 -10.53 -15.64 -7.03
CA GLN A 191 -10.65 -14.92 -8.31
C GLN A 191 -9.46 -15.21 -9.23
N ASP A 192 -8.24 -15.25 -8.70
CA ASP A 192 -7.04 -15.62 -9.47
C ASP A 192 -7.14 -17.06 -10.00
N CYS A 193 -7.64 -18.01 -9.20
CA CYS A 193 -7.89 -19.38 -9.64
C CYS A 193 -8.92 -19.43 -10.79
N LEU A 194 -10.03 -18.71 -10.67
CA LEU A 194 -11.05 -18.65 -11.72
C LEU A 194 -10.49 -18.04 -13.01
N THR A 195 -9.66 -17.02 -12.90
CA THR A 195 -9.02 -16.36 -14.04
C THR A 195 -8.05 -17.31 -14.76
N ILE A 196 -7.26 -18.11 -14.00
CA ILE A 196 -6.40 -19.15 -14.55
C ILE A 196 -7.23 -20.21 -15.29
N LEU A 197 -8.33 -20.67 -14.70
CA LEU A 197 -9.21 -21.67 -15.28
C LEU A 197 -9.90 -21.18 -16.56
N SER A 198 -10.18 -19.89 -16.67
CA SER A 198 -10.74 -19.30 -17.91
C SER A 198 -9.72 -19.17 -19.03
N GLY A 199 -8.46 -19.49 -18.80
CA GLY A 199 -7.38 -19.43 -19.79
C GLY A 199 -6.84 -18.03 -20.04
N ASP A 200 -7.19 -17.04 -19.22
CA ASP A 200 -6.64 -15.69 -19.31
C ASP A 200 -5.17 -15.69 -18.82
N LYS A 201 -4.26 -15.45 -19.77
CA LYS A 201 -2.81 -15.41 -19.53
C LYS A 201 -2.25 -13.99 -19.45
N SER A 202 -3.10 -12.97 -19.50
CA SER A 202 -2.71 -11.58 -19.75
C SER A 202 -2.19 -10.82 -18.53
N PHE A 203 -2.09 -11.43 -17.35
CA PHE A 203 -1.95 -10.67 -16.12
C PHE A 203 -0.55 -10.09 -15.85
N TYR A 204 0.50 -10.77 -16.28
CA TYR A 204 1.88 -10.29 -16.15
C TYR A 204 2.59 -10.45 -17.49
N THR A 205 2.33 -9.55 -18.41
CA THR A 205 3.20 -9.39 -19.58
C THR A 205 4.36 -8.48 -19.18
N GLY A 206 5.27 -8.98 -18.36
CA GLY A 206 6.62 -8.44 -18.32
C GLY A 206 7.22 -8.62 -19.70
N LYS A 207 7.95 -7.62 -20.20
CA LYS A 207 8.80 -7.84 -21.36
C LYS A 207 9.76 -8.97 -20.99
N THR A 208 9.53 -10.15 -21.52
CA THR A 208 10.57 -11.17 -21.62
C THR A 208 11.42 -10.77 -22.80
N ASP A 209 12.60 -10.23 -22.55
CA ASP A 209 13.66 -10.16 -23.54
C ASP A 209 14.08 -11.58 -23.95
#